data_b42bd6f899bd086b6e682fbefaae5f77
#
_entry.id   b42bd6f899bd086b6e682fbefaae5f77
#
_cell.length_a   1.000
_cell.length_b   1.000
_cell.length_c   1.000
_cell.angle_alpha   90.00
_cell.angle_beta   90.00
_cell.angle_gamma   90.00
#
_symmetry.space_group_name_H-M   'P 1'
#
loop_
_entity.id
_entity.type
_entity.pdbx_description
1 polymer ?
#
loop_
_entity_poly.entity_id
_entity_poly.type
_entity_poly.pdbx_seq_one_letter_code
_entity_poly.pdbx_strand_id
1 'polypeptide(L)'
;QTEENRLPIPRIRPSLHLSFTDDEQKYVSFPLLKVRFINEAFVATDFIPPCLTVARNTELWKLCDQLASTLREKALYLSEQARSPSLATGMPLLVETQIMLQSLVTPLPYFEAMLQAEAAHPHSLYLALCLLAGSIAGVGTGDLPPVFSRYEHNNLRATFTQVTSFITTVLSKAISLSYQGYPFREDGGYYKLEFDGAWKHHRLVIGLRGQSGMSERDLLEWGQSCLIGSQPQFDALRRSRILGVERKRIDREGDLIPTRGMVLFSLAADSEYLEADKVLQIFNPGPSTDAPRPSEIVLYVIKSDNTAQPSGTR
;
A
#
# COMPACT_ATOMS: atom_id res chain seq x y z
N GLN A 1 -65.26 5.91 8.85
CA GLN A 1 -64.43 5.10 7.92
C GLN A 1 -64.14 5.94 6.71
N THR A 2 -62.98 6.61 6.67
CA THR A 2 -62.46 7.35 5.52
C THR A 2 -61.63 6.37 4.69
N GLU A 3 -62.15 5.89 3.59
CA GLU A 3 -61.38 5.22 2.54
C GLU A 3 -60.38 6.24 1.97
N GLU A 4 -59.14 6.04 2.29
CA GLU A 4 -58.03 6.76 1.67
C GLU A 4 -58.02 6.46 0.18
N ASN A 5 -58.38 7.43 -0.62
CA ASN A 5 -58.33 7.42 -2.08
C ASN A 5 -56.85 7.39 -2.51
N ARG A 6 -56.20 6.21 -2.49
CA ARG A 6 -54.84 6.01 -3.00
C ARG A 6 -54.86 6.00 -4.52
N LEU A 7 -54.59 7.14 -5.16
CA LEU A 7 -54.39 7.20 -6.59
C LEU A 7 -53.14 6.36 -6.95
N PRO A 8 -53.27 5.36 -7.84
CA PRO A 8 -52.13 4.57 -8.29
C PRO A 8 -51.18 5.48 -9.08
N ILE A 9 -49.98 5.70 -8.57
CA ILE A 9 -48.90 6.40 -9.29
C ILE A 9 -48.35 5.43 -10.32
N PRO A 10 -48.44 5.71 -11.62
CA PRO A 10 -47.83 4.85 -12.64
C PRO A 10 -46.34 4.85 -12.48
N ARG A 11 -45.74 3.68 -12.24
CA ARG A 11 -44.30 3.48 -12.17
C ARG A 11 -43.79 3.01 -13.51
N ILE A 12 -42.81 3.70 -14.04
CA ILE A 12 -42.06 3.26 -15.22
C ILE A 12 -41.16 2.12 -14.81
N ARG A 13 -41.31 0.97 -15.46
CA ARG A 13 -40.42 -0.18 -15.25
C ARG A 13 -39.20 0.00 -16.16
N PRO A 14 -37.96 0.04 -15.64
CA PRO A 14 -36.81 0.14 -16.52
C PRO A 14 -36.70 -1.12 -17.38
N SER A 15 -36.47 -0.92 -18.69
CA SER A 15 -36.11 -1.99 -19.62
C SER A 15 -34.60 -1.97 -19.79
N LEU A 16 -33.91 -3.03 -19.32
CA LEU A 16 -32.46 -3.15 -19.38
C LEU A 16 -32.07 -4.08 -20.53
N HIS A 17 -31.13 -3.62 -21.36
CA HIS A 17 -30.55 -4.40 -22.43
C HIS A 17 -29.04 -4.41 -22.30
N LEU A 18 -28.42 -5.59 -22.47
CA LEU A 18 -26.98 -5.73 -22.58
C LEU A 18 -26.58 -5.65 -24.05
N SER A 19 -25.68 -4.70 -24.37
CA SER A 19 -25.13 -4.53 -25.72
C SER A 19 -23.63 -4.77 -25.69
N PHE A 20 -23.09 -5.34 -26.76
CA PHE A 20 -21.65 -5.58 -26.95
C PHE A 20 -21.00 -4.55 -27.90
N THR A 21 -21.76 -3.59 -28.41
CA THR A 21 -21.28 -2.61 -29.38
C THR A 21 -21.61 -1.19 -28.92
N ASP A 22 -20.78 -0.23 -29.34
CA ASP A 22 -20.98 1.21 -29.18
C ASP A 22 -21.93 1.80 -30.24
N ASP A 23 -22.83 1.00 -30.82
CA ASP A 23 -23.77 1.48 -31.83
C ASP A 23 -24.58 2.67 -31.30
N GLU A 24 -24.92 3.61 -32.20
CA GLU A 24 -25.72 4.80 -31.91
C GLU A 24 -26.97 4.45 -31.09
N GLN A 25 -26.89 4.76 -29.80
CA GLN A 25 -27.84 4.21 -28.86
C GLN A 25 -29.05 5.14 -28.74
N LYS A 26 -30.20 4.58 -29.04
CA LYS A 26 -31.51 5.19 -28.74
C LYS A 26 -31.74 5.43 -27.26
N TYR A 27 -30.89 4.87 -26.40
CA TYR A 27 -31.08 4.77 -24.95
C TYR A 27 -29.86 5.26 -24.22
N VAL A 28 -30.04 5.68 -22.97
CA VAL A 28 -28.91 5.97 -22.06
C VAL A 28 -28.18 4.68 -21.76
N SER A 29 -26.90 4.65 -21.99
CA SER A 29 -26.03 3.49 -21.70
C SER A 29 -24.85 3.86 -20.85
N PHE A 30 -24.30 2.88 -20.17
CA PHE A 30 -23.04 2.99 -19.45
C PHE A 30 -22.25 1.70 -19.58
N PRO A 31 -20.89 1.78 -19.65
CA PRO A 31 -20.05 0.60 -19.82
C PRO A 31 -19.98 -0.19 -18.51
N LEU A 32 -20.15 -1.51 -18.60
CA LEU A 32 -20.03 -2.42 -17.45
C LEU A 32 -18.68 -3.10 -17.38
N LEU A 33 -18.12 -3.46 -18.53
CA LEU A 33 -16.88 -4.24 -18.64
C LEU A 33 -16.19 -3.90 -19.96
N LYS A 34 -14.88 -3.86 -19.96
CA LYS A 34 -14.06 -3.78 -21.17
C LYS A 34 -13.25 -5.07 -21.29
N VAL A 35 -13.40 -5.75 -22.41
CA VAL A 35 -12.66 -6.98 -22.71
C VAL A 35 -11.70 -6.75 -23.87
N ARG A 36 -10.61 -7.53 -23.88
CA ARG A 36 -9.66 -7.60 -24.99
C ARG A 36 -9.55 -9.04 -25.44
N PHE A 37 -9.52 -9.25 -26.75
CA PHE A 37 -9.29 -10.57 -27.32
C PHE A 37 -7.79 -10.80 -27.47
N ILE A 38 -7.25 -11.77 -26.73
CA ILE A 38 -5.82 -12.12 -26.70
C ILE A 38 -5.71 -13.64 -26.67
N ASN A 39 -4.86 -14.21 -27.52
CA ASN A 39 -4.61 -15.67 -27.55
C ASN A 39 -5.90 -16.50 -27.60
N GLU A 40 -6.79 -16.16 -28.53
CA GLU A 40 -8.08 -16.85 -28.75
C GLU A 40 -9.06 -16.81 -27.57
N ALA A 41 -8.83 -15.96 -26.58
CA ALA A 41 -9.70 -15.80 -25.42
C ALA A 41 -10.06 -14.33 -25.17
N PHE A 42 -11.25 -14.08 -24.62
CA PHE A 42 -11.61 -12.77 -24.10
C PHE A 42 -11.09 -12.62 -22.66
N VAL A 43 -10.27 -11.61 -22.44
CA VAL A 43 -9.69 -11.27 -21.14
C VAL A 43 -10.23 -9.94 -20.69
N ALA A 44 -10.70 -9.84 -19.44
CA ALA A 44 -11.10 -8.59 -18.84
C ALA A 44 -9.89 -7.64 -18.74
N THR A 45 -10.11 -6.36 -19.05
CA THR A 45 -9.10 -5.32 -18.86
C THR A 45 -9.19 -4.76 -17.44
N ASP A 46 -8.30 -3.83 -17.11
CA ASP A 46 -8.28 -3.06 -15.87
C ASP A 46 -9.34 -1.95 -15.82
N PHE A 47 -10.40 -2.06 -16.64
CA PHE A 47 -11.49 -1.10 -16.69
C PHE A 47 -12.25 -1.02 -15.37
N ILE A 48 -12.50 0.20 -14.89
CA ILE A 48 -13.32 0.46 -13.70
C ILE A 48 -14.70 0.97 -14.18
N PRO A 49 -15.77 0.20 -13.94
CA PRO A 49 -17.11 0.61 -14.34
C PRO A 49 -17.57 1.84 -13.54
N PRO A 50 -18.43 2.69 -14.14
CA PRO A 50 -19.06 3.80 -13.43
C PRO A 50 -19.85 3.28 -12.24
N CYS A 51 -19.78 4.00 -11.13
CA CYS A 51 -20.46 3.66 -9.89
C CYS A 51 -20.97 4.92 -9.18
N LEU A 52 -22.04 4.79 -8.44
CA LEU A 52 -22.63 5.89 -7.66
C LEU A 52 -21.88 6.10 -6.35
N THR A 53 -21.30 5.04 -5.80
CA THR A 53 -20.54 5.05 -4.55
C THR A 53 -19.28 4.21 -4.70
N VAL A 54 -18.20 4.62 -4.01
CA VAL A 54 -16.94 3.89 -3.96
C VAL A 54 -16.97 2.95 -2.77
N ALA A 55 -17.47 1.74 -3.00
CA ALA A 55 -17.54 0.72 -1.95
C ALA A 55 -16.15 0.10 -1.68
N ARG A 56 -15.94 -0.35 -0.44
CA ARG A 56 -14.73 -1.04 0.01
C ARG A 56 -14.44 -2.26 -0.88
N ASN A 57 -13.15 -2.53 -1.11
CA ASN A 57 -12.66 -3.63 -1.94
C ASN A 57 -12.94 -3.52 -3.46
N THR A 58 -13.58 -2.44 -3.94
CA THR A 58 -13.61 -2.15 -5.38
C THR A 58 -12.23 -1.74 -5.87
N GLU A 59 -11.97 -1.87 -7.18
CA GLU A 59 -10.68 -1.50 -7.77
C GLU A 59 -10.36 -0.01 -7.57
N LEU A 60 -11.38 0.86 -7.64
CA LEU A 60 -11.22 2.28 -7.38
C LEU A 60 -10.88 2.56 -5.92
N TRP A 61 -11.54 1.85 -5.00
CA TRP A 61 -11.24 1.95 -3.57
C TRP A 61 -9.81 1.51 -3.27
N LYS A 62 -9.39 0.36 -3.79
CA LYS A 62 -8.02 -0.17 -3.61
C LYS A 62 -6.94 0.80 -4.12
N LEU A 63 -7.16 1.41 -5.29
CA LEU A 63 -6.24 2.40 -5.84
C LEU A 63 -6.05 3.59 -4.89
N CYS A 64 -7.15 4.09 -4.33
CA CYS A 64 -7.14 5.23 -3.42
C CYS A 64 -6.60 4.85 -2.02
N ASP A 65 -6.92 3.68 -1.51
CA ASP A 65 -6.45 3.16 -0.22
C ASP A 65 -4.94 2.92 -0.22
N GLN A 66 -4.42 2.36 -1.29
CA GLN A 66 -2.98 2.20 -1.48
C GLN A 66 -2.25 3.55 -1.47
N LEU A 67 -2.81 4.56 -2.12
CA LEU A 67 -2.26 5.91 -2.10
C LEU A 67 -2.32 6.53 -0.70
N ALA A 68 -3.46 6.41 0.01
CA ALA A 68 -3.62 6.90 1.38
C ALA A 68 -2.61 6.26 2.33
N SER A 69 -2.41 4.95 2.23
CA SER A 69 -1.42 4.20 3.02
C SER A 69 0.00 4.70 2.75
N THR A 70 0.38 4.89 1.49
CA THR A 70 1.69 5.43 1.10
C THR A 70 1.91 6.85 1.65
N LEU A 71 0.88 7.70 1.57
CA LEU A 71 0.96 9.07 2.11
C LEU A 71 1.13 9.08 3.62
N ARG A 72 0.41 8.22 4.31
CA ARG A 72 0.50 8.10 5.78
C ARG A 72 1.87 7.60 6.21
N GLU A 73 2.42 6.60 5.52
CA GLU A 73 3.78 6.11 5.78
C GLU A 73 4.82 7.22 5.64
N LYS A 74 4.76 7.98 4.54
CA LYS A 74 5.67 9.11 4.33
C LYS A 74 5.48 10.24 5.33
N ALA A 75 4.25 10.52 5.73
CA ALA A 75 3.97 11.52 6.77
C ALA A 75 4.51 11.11 8.15
N LEU A 76 4.41 9.81 8.50
CA LEU A 76 5.00 9.27 9.73
C LEU A 76 6.52 9.41 9.70
N TYR A 77 7.16 9.04 8.61
CA TYR A 77 8.61 9.18 8.42
C TYR A 77 9.06 10.64 8.63
N LEU A 78 8.43 11.60 7.95
CA LEU A 78 8.76 13.02 8.11
C LEU A 78 8.48 13.53 9.53
N SER A 79 7.43 13.05 10.18
CA SER A 79 7.10 13.41 11.56
C SER A 79 8.19 12.98 12.53
N GLU A 80 8.73 11.77 12.37
CA GLU A 80 9.83 11.29 13.21
C GLU A 80 11.14 12.04 12.93
N GLN A 81 11.43 12.34 11.67
CA GLN A 81 12.58 13.20 11.34
C GLN A 81 12.47 14.60 11.96
N ALA A 82 11.28 15.20 11.94
CA ALA A 82 11.04 16.49 12.54
C ALA A 82 11.17 16.50 14.08
N ARG A 83 10.87 15.38 14.75
CA ARG A 83 10.98 15.24 16.20
C ARG A 83 12.38 14.92 16.70
N SER A 84 13.15 14.19 15.91
CA SER A 84 14.51 13.74 16.26
C SER A 84 15.51 14.21 15.22
N PRO A 85 15.76 15.51 15.11
CA PRO A 85 16.77 16.03 14.20
C PRO A 85 18.12 15.45 14.61
N SER A 86 18.82 14.78 13.69
CA SER A 86 20.20 14.40 13.92
C SER A 86 21.04 15.69 14.13
N LEU A 87 22.01 15.63 15.03
CA LEU A 87 22.92 16.77 15.32
C LEU A 87 23.64 17.32 14.08
N ALA A 88 23.62 16.60 12.96
CA ALA A 88 24.17 16.99 11.68
C ALA A 88 23.18 17.75 10.78
N THR A 89 21.91 17.84 11.16
CA THR A 89 20.86 18.45 10.34
C THR A 89 20.73 19.93 10.70
N GLY A 90 21.14 20.83 9.81
CA GLY A 90 21.02 22.26 10.02
C GLY A 90 19.56 22.76 10.09
N MET A 91 19.34 23.93 10.72
CA MET A 91 18.01 24.56 10.86
C MET A 91 17.19 24.67 9.55
N PRO A 92 17.78 24.94 8.36
CA PRO A 92 17.03 25.00 7.11
C PRO A 92 16.34 23.68 6.73
N LEU A 93 17.00 22.55 6.97
CA LEU A 93 16.45 21.21 6.66
C LEU A 93 15.26 20.86 7.55
N LEU A 94 15.25 21.34 8.80
CA LEU A 94 14.12 21.14 9.70
C LEU A 94 12.86 21.90 9.24
N VAL A 95 13.04 23.13 8.78
CA VAL A 95 11.93 23.94 8.24
C VAL A 95 11.36 23.28 6.99
N GLU A 96 12.21 22.81 6.10
CA GLU A 96 11.81 22.10 4.89
C GLU A 96 11.03 20.82 5.22
N THR A 97 11.53 19.99 6.13
CA THR A 97 10.84 18.78 6.60
C THR A 97 9.47 19.10 7.22
N GLN A 98 9.36 20.19 7.99
CA GLN A 98 8.09 20.62 8.57
C GLN A 98 7.09 21.08 7.51
N ILE A 99 7.55 21.82 6.49
CA ILE A 99 6.72 22.26 5.36
C ILE A 99 6.21 21.03 4.58
N MET A 100 7.11 20.08 4.29
CA MET A 100 6.74 18.83 3.62
C MET A 100 5.70 18.04 4.43
N LEU A 101 5.93 17.87 5.73
CA LEU A 101 5.00 17.19 6.61
C LEU A 101 3.63 17.88 6.63
N GLN A 102 3.58 19.18 6.76
CA GLN A 102 2.35 19.94 6.76
C GLN A 102 1.57 19.81 5.45
N SER A 103 2.28 19.82 4.31
CA SER A 103 1.68 19.63 2.99
C SER A 103 1.02 18.27 2.81
N LEU A 104 1.55 17.22 3.47
CA LEU A 104 0.95 15.87 3.47
C LEU A 104 -0.21 15.75 4.46
N VAL A 105 -0.01 16.22 5.69
CA VAL A 105 -0.95 15.98 6.81
C VAL A 105 -2.22 16.81 6.68
N THR A 106 -2.16 17.99 6.07
CA THR A 106 -3.32 18.88 5.94
C THR A 106 -4.48 18.25 5.14
N PRO A 107 -4.28 17.74 3.91
CA PRO A 107 -5.37 17.17 3.11
C PRO A 107 -5.67 15.71 3.44
N LEU A 108 -4.75 14.99 4.07
CA LEU A 108 -4.84 13.53 4.26
C LEU A 108 -6.07 13.09 5.06
N PRO A 109 -6.44 13.71 6.21
CA PRO A 109 -7.60 13.28 6.99
C PRO A 109 -8.92 13.41 6.22
N TYR A 110 -9.05 14.46 5.40
CA TYR A 110 -10.24 14.65 4.56
C TYR A 110 -10.34 13.55 3.50
N PHE A 111 -9.23 13.24 2.82
CA PHE A 111 -9.19 12.18 1.82
C PHE A 111 -9.50 10.81 2.42
N GLU A 112 -8.90 10.49 3.57
CA GLU A 112 -9.16 9.23 4.28
C GLU A 112 -10.62 9.13 4.76
N ALA A 113 -11.18 10.20 5.31
CA ALA A 113 -12.57 10.22 5.73
C ALA A 113 -13.54 9.99 4.56
N MET A 114 -13.27 10.60 3.40
CA MET A 114 -14.02 10.37 2.17
C MET A 114 -13.97 8.91 1.71
N LEU A 115 -12.79 8.27 1.82
CA LEU A 115 -12.59 6.88 1.45
C LEU A 115 -13.28 5.92 2.42
N GLN A 116 -13.24 6.22 3.72
CA GLN A 116 -13.84 5.40 4.78
C GLN A 116 -15.36 5.51 4.83
N ALA A 117 -15.94 6.59 4.33
CA ALA A 117 -17.39 6.79 4.33
C ALA A 117 -18.15 5.76 3.48
N GLU A 118 -17.48 5.06 2.56
CA GLU A 118 -18.02 4.03 1.65
C GLU A 118 -19.25 4.47 0.83
N ALA A 119 -19.70 5.70 1.04
CA ALA A 119 -20.84 6.34 0.37
C ALA A 119 -20.39 7.50 -0.54
N ALA A 120 -19.08 7.78 -0.62
CA ALA A 120 -18.57 8.87 -1.43
C ALA A 120 -18.79 8.58 -2.91
N HIS A 121 -19.38 9.56 -3.62
CA HIS A 121 -19.46 9.50 -5.08
C HIS A 121 -18.04 9.64 -5.69
N PRO A 122 -17.69 8.91 -6.75
CA PRO A 122 -16.35 9.00 -7.36
C PRO A 122 -15.92 10.44 -7.70
N HIS A 123 -16.83 11.30 -8.14
CA HIS A 123 -16.52 12.70 -8.42
C HIS A 123 -16.02 13.46 -7.18
N SER A 124 -16.66 13.26 -6.03
CA SER A 124 -16.22 13.90 -4.77
C SER A 124 -14.85 13.42 -4.34
N LEU A 125 -14.59 12.12 -4.49
CA LEU A 125 -13.28 11.52 -4.21
C LEU A 125 -12.22 12.04 -5.20
N TYR A 126 -12.55 12.22 -6.47
CA TYR A 126 -11.67 12.83 -7.47
C TYR A 126 -11.29 14.27 -7.09
N LEU A 127 -12.24 15.10 -6.64
CA LEU A 127 -11.94 16.46 -6.18
C LEU A 127 -11.05 16.47 -4.93
N ALA A 128 -11.24 15.53 -4.01
CA ALA A 128 -10.36 15.36 -2.86
C ALA A 128 -8.93 14.99 -3.28
N LEU A 129 -8.76 14.14 -4.30
CA LEU A 129 -7.46 13.83 -4.88
C LEU A 129 -6.80 15.03 -5.57
N CYS A 130 -7.56 15.85 -6.28
CA CYS A 130 -7.04 17.07 -6.90
C CYS A 130 -6.56 18.07 -5.84
N LEU A 131 -7.29 18.21 -4.73
CA LEU A 131 -6.86 19.04 -3.61
C LEU A 131 -5.55 18.52 -3.01
N LEU A 132 -5.47 17.21 -2.79
CA LEU A 132 -4.29 16.53 -2.30
C LEU A 132 -3.09 16.74 -3.24
N ALA A 133 -3.29 16.59 -4.55
CA ALA A 133 -2.26 16.85 -5.56
C ALA A 133 -1.72 18.29 -5.50
N GLY A 134 -2.61 19.27 -5.33
CA GLY A 134 -2.24 20.67 -5.17
C GLY A 134 -1.41 20.93 -3.92
N SER A 135 -1.80 20.33 -2.79
CA SER A 135 -1.07 20.46 -1.53
C SER A 135 0.33 19.84 -1.57
N ILE A 136 0.47 18.70 -2.26
CA ILE A 136 1.74 17.96 -2.37
C ILE A 136 2.67 18.55 -3.41
N ALA A 137 2.16 19.24 -4.42
CA ALA A 137 2.95 19.81 -5.50
C ALA A 137 4.06 20.76 -5.03
N GLY A 138 3.85 21.44 -3.91
CA GLY A 138 4.86 22.29 -3.28
C GLY A 138 5.98 21.53 -2.54
N VAL A 139 5.88 20.20 -2.43
CA VAL A 139 6.87 19.35 -1.75
C VAL A 139 8.04 19.07 -2.70
N GLY A 140 9.26 19.38 -2.28
CA GLY A 140 10.46 19.14 -3.09
C GLY A 140 10.74 20.24 -4.11
N THR A 141 10.75 19.92 -5.40
CA THR A 141 11.14 20.84 -6.47
C THR A 141 10.14 21.97 -6.77
N GLY A 142 8.98 21.97 -6.11
CA GLY A 142 7.93 22.96 -6.34
C GLY A 142 7.26 22.83 -7.72
N ASP A 143 7.12 21.60 -8.21
CA ASP A 143 6.46 21.30 -9.47
C ASP A 143 4.99 21.77 -9.43
N LEU A 144 4.59 22.60 -10.41
CA LEU A 144 3.20 22.99 -10.54
C LEU A 144 2.35 21.78 -10.99
N PRO A 145 1.19 21.51 -10.34
CA PRO A 145 0.31 20.44 -10.82
C PRO A 145 -0.13 20.71 -12.27
N PRO A 146 -0.17 19.68 -13.12
CA PRO A 146 -0.72 19.83 -14.44
C PRO A 146 -2.22 20.14 -14.35
N VAL A 147 -2.78 20.72 -15.41
CA VAL A 147 -4.23 20.80 -15.55
C VAL A 147 -4.74 19.37 -15.75
N PHE A 148 -5.36 18.81 -14.72
CA PHE A 148 -5.96 17.47 -14.80
C PHE A 148 -7.14 17.48 -15.76
N SER A 149 -7.34 16.37 -16.45
CA SER A 149 -8.48 16.19 -17.37
C SER A 149 -9.80 16.33 -16.63
N ARG A 150 -10.83 16.76 -17.37
CA ARG A 150 -12.19 16.78 -16.84
C ARG A 150 -12.57 15.40 -16.30
N TYR A 151 -13.29 15.37 -15.18
CA TYR A 151 -13.85 14.15 -14.64
C TYR A 151 -14.76 13.45 -15.65
N GLU A 152 -14.47 12.20 -15.96
CA GLU A 152 -15.22 11.34 -16.85
C GLU A 152 -15.75 10.12 -16.10
N HIS A 153 -17.07 10.12 -15.85
CA HIS A 153 -17.71 9.07 -15.07
C HIS A 153 -17.63 7.68 -15.74
N ASN A 154 -17.60 7.64 -17.06
CA ASN A 154 -17.49 6.42 -17.86
C ASN A 154 -16.03 5.97 -18.07
N ASN A 155 -15.06 6.72 -17.57
CA ASN A 155 -13.63 6.40 -17.68
C ASN A 155 -12.89 6.70 -16.37
N LEU A 156 -13.36 6.07 -15.30
CA LEU A 156 -12.81 6.28 -13.95
C LEU A 156 -11.33 5.91 -13.84
N ARG A 157 -10.90 4.82 -14.50
CA ARG A 157 -9.49 4.41 -14.49
C ARG A 157 -8.57 5.53 -14.96
N ALA A 158 -8.79 6.07 -16.15
CA ALA A 158 -7.92 7.12 -16.70
C ALA A 158 -7.99 8.40 -15.85
N THR A 159 -9.21 8.80 -15.44
CA THR A 159 -9.45 9.98 -14.62
C THR A 159 -8.64 9.94 -13.31
N PHE A 160 -8.71 8.84 -12.59
CA PHE A 160 -8.02 8.68 -11.31
C PHE A 160 -6.52 8.43 -11.48
N THR A 161 -6.12 7.61 -12.45
CA THR A 161 -4.69 7.30 -12.67
C THR A 161 -3.88 8.55 -12.95
N GLN A 162 -4.41 9.52 -13.68
CA GLN A 162 -3.70 10.76 -13.97
C GLN A 162 -3.30 11.51 -12.70
N VAL A 163 -4.24 11.67 -11.76
CA VAL A 163 -3.99 12.39 -10.51
C VAL A 163 -3.11 11.58 -9.56
N THR A 164 -3.42 10.29 -9.40
CA THR A 164 -2.65 9.40 -8.50
C THR A 164 -1.21 9.23 -8.97
N SER A 165 -0.96 9.11 -10.28
CA SER A 165 0.39 9.03 -10.84
C SER A 165 1.19 10.32 -10.60
N PHE A 166 0.56 11.49 -10.73
CA PHE A 166 1.21 12.76 -10.39
C PHE A 166 1.65 12.78 -8.92
N ILE A 167 0.71 12.50 -8.01
CA ILE A 167 0.99 12.46 -6.57
C ILE A 167 2.13 11.49 -6.26
N THR A 168 2.07 10.26 -6.78
CA THR A 168 3.09 9.23 -6.56
C THR A 168 4.46 9.68 -7.08
N THR A 169 4.50 10.34 -8.25
CA THR A 169 5.74 10.84 -8.85
C THR A 169 6.36 11.94 -7.99
N VAL A 170 5.57 12.92 -7.53
CA VAL A 170 6.07 13.99 -6.65
C VAL A 170 6.60 13.41 -5.34
N LEU A 171 5.84 12.50 -4.71
CA LEU A 171 6.25 11.85 -3.46
C LEU A 171 7.53 11.03 -3.60
N SER A 172 7.72 10.32 -4.71
CA SER A 172 8.93 9.52 -4.93
C SER A 172 10.16 10.38 -5.15
N LYS A 173 10.01 11.55 -5.78
CA LYS A 173 11.10 12.51 -5.97
C LYS A 173 11.47 13.26 -4.68
N ALA A 174 10.45 13.70 -3.94
CA ALA A 174 10.65 14.57 -2.79
C ALA A 174 11.06 13.81 -1.51
N ILE A 175 10.53 12.61 -1.33
CA ILE A 175 10.75 11.81 -0.13
C ILE A 175 11.31 10.45 -0.57
N SER A 176 12.63 10.40 -0.72
CA SER A 176 13.34 9.15 -0.99
C SER A 176 13.45 8.37 0.32
N LEU A 177 12.63 7.34 0.48
CA LEU A 177 12.84 6.36 1.54
C LEU A 177 14.04 5.49 1.15
N SER A 178 14.94 5.26 2.11
CA SER A 178 16.09 4.37 1.92
C SER A 178 15.68 2.90 1.87
N TYR A 179 14.40 2.58 2.02
CA TYR A 179 13.86 1.22 2.03
C TYR A 179 12.59 1.08 1.20
N GLN A 180 12.29 -0.16 0.83
CA GLN A 180 11.03 -0.55 0.15
C GLN A 180 10.40 -1.71 0.89
N GLY A 181 9.08 -1.63 1.16
CA GLY A 181 8.32 -2.67 1.86
C GLY A 181 7.59 -3.61 0.89
N TYR A 182 7.64 -4.91 1.20
CA TYR A 182 6.97 -5.97 0.45
C TYR A 182 6.11 -6.80 1.42
N PRO A 183 4.77 -6.69 1.35
CA PRO A 183 3.89 -7.41 2.26
C PRO A 183 3.83 -8.90 1.93
N PHE A 184 3.86 -9.73 2.97
CA PHE A 184 3.58 -11.16 2.84
C PHE A 184 2.09 -11.39 2.69
N ARG A 185 1.73 -12.43 1.93
CA ARG A 185 0.36 -12.93 1.82
C ARG A 185 0.16 -14.07 2.82
N GLU A 186 -0.89 -13.98 3.63
CA GLU A 186 -1.28 -15.07 4.50
C GLU A 186 -2.06 -16.14 3.71
N ASP A 187 -1.65 -17.40 3.88
CA ASP A 187 -2.29 -18.56 3.28
C ASP A 187 -2.17 -19.75 4.23
N GLY A 188 -3.30 -20.13 4.84
CA GLY A 188 -3.38 -21.29 5.74
C GLY A 188 -2.44 -21.23 6.96
N GLY A 189 -2.18 -20.02 7.49
CA GLY A 189 -1.28 -19.80 8.62
C GLY A 189 0.19 -19.65 8.24
N TYR A 190 0.51 -19.73 6.95
CA TYR A 190 1.80 -19.41 6.38
C TYR A 190 1.75 -18.00 5.79
N TYR A 191 2.81 -17.25 6.00
CA TYR A 191 3.04 -15.97 5.34
C TYR A 191 4.01 -16.19 4.19
N LYS A 192 3.63 -15.86 2.95
CA LYS A 192 4.36 -16.16 1.72
C LYS A 192 4.70 -14.88 0.96
N LEU A 193 5.93 -14.80 0.44
CA LEU A 193 6.41 -13.70 -0.40
C LEU A 193 7.35 -14.25 -1.48
N GLU A 194 7.18 -13.82 -2.73
CA GLU A 194 8.16 -14.08 -3.79
C GLU A 194 9.44 -13.28 -3.49
N PHE A 195 10.55 -13.97 -3.27
CA PHE A 195 11.81 -13.35 -2.88
C PHE A 195 12.68 -13.13 -4.11
N ASP A 196 12.90 -11.85 -4.45
CA ASP A 196 13.80 -11.46 -5.54
C ASP A 196 15.27 -11.65 -5.12
N GLY A 197 16.04 -12.35 -5.96
CA GLY A 197 17.47 -12.59 -5.71
C GLY A 197 18.30 -11.32 -5.57
N ALA A 198 17.90 -10.22 -6.19
CA ALA A 198 18.57 -8.93 -6.06
C ALA A 198 18.56 -8.39 -4.63
N TRP A 199 17.57 -8.77 -3.82
CA TRP A 199 17.45 -8.30 -2.44
C TRP A 199 18.56 -8.82 -1.51
N LYS A 200 19.22 -9.91 -1.84
CA LYS A 200 20.35 -10.45 -1.06
C LYS A 200 21.51 -9.47 -0.89
N HIS A 201 21.63 -8.51 -1.80
CA HIS A 201 22.67 -7.49 -1.74
C HIS A 201 22.31 -6.28 -0.88
N HIS A 202 21.12 -6.31 -0.30
CA HIS A 202 20.56 -5.26 0.53
C HIS A 202 20.38 -5.71 1.98
N ARG A 203 20.20 -4.77 2.89
CA ARG A 203 19.81 -5.10 4.27
C ARG A 203 18.33 -5.48 4.27
N LEU A 204 18.03 -6.60 4.91
CA LEU A 204 16.68 -7.14 5.00
C LEU A 204 16.16 -6.99 6.42
N VAL A 205 14.97 -6.43 6.54
CA VAL A 205 14.28 -6.26 7.83
C VAL A 205 12.84 -6.75 7.69
N ILE A 206 12.36 -7.57 8.60
CA ILE A 206 10.95 -7.90 8.70
C ILE A 206 10.28 -7.05 9.77
N GLY A 207 9.11 -6.49 9.43
CA GLY A 207 8.21 -5.83 10.36
C GLY A 207 7.00 -6.71 10.62
N LEU A 208 6.70 -6.93 11.89
CA LEU A 208 5.52 -7.66 12.35
C LEU A 208 4.56 -6.67 13.00
N ARG A 209 3.32 -6.62 12.52
CA ARG A 209 2.26 -5.79 13.10
C ARG A 209 1.29 -6.66 13.89
N GLY A 210 1.02 -6.29 15.14
CA GLY A 210 0.08 -7.01 16.01
C GLY A 210 -1.39 -6.79 15.62
N GLN A 211 -2.21 -7.78 15.93
CA GLN A 211 -3.66 -7.61 15.95
C GLN A 211 -4.08 -6.76 17.17
N SER A 212 -5.31 -6.25 17.14
CA SER A 212 -5.89 -5.56 18.28
C SER A 212 -5.89 -6.46 19.52
N GLY A 213 -5.23 -6.00 20.60
CA GLY A 213 -5.08 -6.77 21.83
C GLY A 213 -3.78 -7.57 21.97
N MET A 214 -2.97 -7.68 20.91
CA MET A 214 -1.65 -8.31 20.98
C MET A 214 -0.62 -7.34 21.55
N SER A 215 0.12 -7.73 22.59
CA SER A 215 1.15 -6.91 23.18
C SER A 215 2.44 -6.93 22.34
N GLU A 216 3.29 -5.92 22.51
CA GLU A 216 4.63 -5.91 21.88
C GLU A 216 5.46 -7.11 22.27
N ARG A 217 5.31 -7.58 23.51
CA ARG A 217 6.01 -8.76 24.03
C ARG A 217 5.59 -10.03 23.28
N ASP A 218 4.28 -10.20 23.04
CA ASP A 218 3.74 -11.35 22.30
C ASP A 218 4.25 -11.36 20.85
N LEU A 219 4.32 -10.18 20.22
CA LEU A 219 4.89 -10.02 18.89
C LEU A 219 6.37 -10.37 18.83
N LEU A 220 7.13 -9.95 19.83
CA LEU A 220 8.56 -10.28 19.93
C LEU A 220 8.78 -11.77 20.09
N GLU A 221 8.02 -12.42 20.99
CA GLU A 221 8.09 -13.86 21.21
C GLU A 221 7.67 -14.63 19.94
N TRP A 222 6.61 -14.18 19.28
CA TRP A 222 6.18 -14.75 18.02
C TRP A 222 7.24 -14.63 16.93
N GLY A 223 7.85 -13.47 16.76
CA GLY A 223 8.91 -13.21 15.79
C GLY A 223 10.20 -13.99 16.08
N GLN A 224 10.54 -14.21 17.35
CA GLN A 224 11.71 -15.00 17.74
C GLN A 224 11.51 -16.50 17.53
N SER A 225 10.30 -17.00 17.66
CA SER A 225 9.96 -18.43 17.58
C SER A 225 9.50 -18.90 16.20
N CYS A 226 9.20 -17.99 15.27
CA CYS A 226 8.74 -18.37 13.93
C CYS A 226 9.87 -18.99 13.08
N LEU A 227 9.52 -19.87 12.14
CA LEU A 227 10.43 -20.41 11.12
C LEU A 227 10.43 -19.42 9.94
N ILE A 228 11.61 -19.14 9.39
CA ILE A 228 11.79 -18.32 8.17
C ILE A 228 12.70 -19.06 7.22
N GLY A 229 12.24 -19.28 6.00
CA GLY A 229 13.05 -19.94 4.97
C GLY A 229 12.35 -20.04 3.62
N SER A 230 13.11 -20.35 2.59
CA SER A 230 12.59 -20.58 1.24
C SER A 230 11.83 -21.89 1.17
N GLN A 231 10.76 -21.91 0.39
CA GLN A 231 9.83 -23.04 0.26
C GLN A 231 10.51 -24.41 0.04
N PRO A 232 11.54 -24.57 -0.80
CA PRO A 232 12.16 -25.88 -1.00
C PRO A 232 12.79 -26.46 0.26
N GLN A 233 13.27 -25.62 1.19
CA GLN A 233 13.96 -26.05 2.42
C GLN A 233 13.02 -26.08 3.63
N PHE A 234 11.82 -25.54 3.50
CA PHE A 234 10.93 -25.26 4.64
C PHE A 234 10.52 -26.53 5.40
N ASP A 235 10.22 -27.62 4.69
CA ASP A 235 9.87 -28.91 5.31
C ASP A 235 11.03 -29.56 6.05
N ALA A 236 12.27 -29.36 5.57
CA ALA A 236 13.47 -29.83 6.26
C ALA A 236 13.70 -29.03 7.55
N LEU A 237 13.57 -27.71 7.51
CA LEU A 237 13.67 -26.84 8.69
C LEU A 237 12.66 -27.24 9.76
N ARG A 238 11.40 -27.45 9.35
CA ARG A 238 10.32 -27.86 10.27
C ARG A 238 10.62 -29.21 10.96
N ARG A 239 11.08 -30.21 10.19
CA ARG A 239 11.42 -31.53 10.74
C ARG A 239 12.61 -31.47 11.69
N SER A 240 13.63 -30.69 11.36
CA SER A 240 14.86 -30.54 12.16
C SER A 240 14.71 -29.58 13.34
N ARG A 241 13.57 -28.91 13.48
CA ARG A 241 13.30 -27.86 14.49
C ARG A 241 14.29 -26.69 14.42
N ILE A 242 14.77 -26.37 13.21
CA ILE A 242 15.66 -25.24 12.96
C ILE A 242 14.78 -24.05 12.57
N LEU A 243 15.04 -22.88 13.15
CA LEU A 243 14.25 -21.68 12.91
C LEU A 243 14.54 -21.01 11.54
N GLY A 244 15.55 -21.50 10.81
CA GLY A 244 15.91 -21.01 9.49
C GLY A 244 16.73 -19.71 9.57
N VAL A 245 16.32 -18.68 8.82
CA VAL A 245 17.05 -17.42 8.69
C VAL A 245 17.31 -16.79 10.05
N GLU A 246 18.56 -16.50 10.32
CA GLU A 246 18.98 -15.82 11.55
C GLU A 246 18.40 -14.39 11.56
N ARG A 247 17.91 -13.98 12.74
CA ARG A 247 17.27 -12.67 12.93
C ARG A 247 17.61 -12.07 14.27
N LYS A 248 17.68 -10.75 14.29
CA LYS A 248 17.98 -9.97 15.50
C LYS A 248 16.94 -8.86 15.64
N ARG A 249 16.36 -8.70 16.84
CA ARG A 249 15.52 -7.54 17.15
C ARG A 249 16.30 -6.25 16.94
N ILE A 250 15.66 -5.29 16.32
CA ILE A 250 16.17 -3.93 16.16
C ILE A 250 15.07 -2.93 16.51
N ASP A 251 15.45 -1.79 17.03
CA ASP A 251 14.49 -0.71 17.34
C ASP A 251 14.25 0.18 16.12
N ARG A 252 15.22 0.28 15.22
CA ARG A 252 15.15 0.98 13.93
C ARG A 252 16.29 0.53 13.01
N GLU A 253 16.14 0.78 11.71
CA GLU A 253 17.22 0.59 10.73
C GLU A 253 17.22 1.73 9.73
N GLY A 254 18.18 2.64 9.83
CA GLY A 254 18.22 3.87 9.02
C GLY A 254 16.94 4.69 9.19
N ASP A 255 16.24 4.90 8.10
CA ASP A 255 14.97 5.63 8.05
C ASP A 255 13.75 4.77 8.41
N LEU A 256 13.93 3.46 8.55
CA LEU A 256 12.86 2.54 8.94
C LEU A 256 12.65 2.59 10.44
N ILE A 257 11.54 3.20 10.85
CA ILE A 257 11.10 3.33 12.23
C ILE A 257 9.79 2.56 12.40
N PRO A 258 9.67 1.67 13.39
CA PRO A 258 8.44 0.91 13.59
C PRO A 258 7.29 1.83 14.01
N THR A 259 6.14 1.65 13.39
CA THR A 259 4.90 2.29 13.84
C THR A 259 4.40 1.64 15.14
N ARG A 260 3.50 2.32 15.86
CA ARG A 260 2.92 1.77 17.08
C ARG A 260 2.29 0.40 16.84
N GLY A 261 2.66 -0.59 17.65
CA GLY A 261 2.20 -1.98 17.50
C GLY A 261 2.95 -2.78 16.44
N MET A 262 4.11 -2.31 15.98
CA MET A 262 5.00 -3.02 15.08
C MET A 262 6.35 -3.28 15.76
N VAL A 263 6.92 -4.45 15.50
CA VAL A 263 8.29 -4.81 15.90
C VAL A 263 9.12 -5.13 14.67
N LEU A 264 10.42 -4.85 14.73
CA LEU A 264 11.36 -5.05 13.62
C LEU A 264 12.41 -6.11 13.98
N PHE A 265 12.75 -6.93 12.98
CA PHE A 265 13.84 -7.87 13.03
C PHE A 265 14.73 -7.73 11.79
N SER A 266 16.00 -7.50 11.98
CA SER A 266 17.01 -7.61 10.92
C SER A 266 17.22 -9.08 10.59
N LEU A 267 17.34 -9.42 9.29
CA LEU A 267 17.59 -10.76 8.78
C LEU A 267 19.03 -10.86 8.25
N ALA A 268 19.64 -12.04 8.41
CA ALA A 268 20.90 -12.37 7.75
C ALA A 268 20.64 -12.61 6.25
N ALA A 269 21.00 -11.64 5.40
CA ALA A 269 20.77 -11.71 3.95
C ALA A 269 21.61 -12.78 3.23
N ASP A 270 22.75 -13.16 3.83
CA ASP A 270 23.66 -14.19 3.36
C ASP A 270 23.26 -15.62 3.80
N SER A 271 22.13 -15.76 4.50
CA SER A 271 21.64 -17.05 4.97
C SER A 271 21.42 -18.04 3.84
N GLU A 272 21.86 -19.29 4.03
CA GLU A 272 21.62 -20.42 3.14
C GLU A 272 20.13 -20.75 2.97
N TYR A 273 19.30 -20.35 3.94
CA TYR A 273 17.84 -20.55 3.94
C TYR A 273 17.08 -19.52 3.11
N LEU A 274 17.76 -18.51 2.55
CA LEU A 274 17.21 -17.55 1.58
C LEU A 274 17.67 -17.95 0.17
N GLU A 275 16.79 -18.58 -0.60
CA GLU A 275 17.06 -18.89 -2.01
C GLU A 275 16.52 -17.79 -2.92
N ALA A 276 17.33 -17.36 -3.89
CA ALA A 276 16.92 -16.39 -4.91
C ALA A 276 15.76 -16.92 -5.73
N ASP A 277 14.81 -16.04 -6.07
CA ASP A 277 13.68 -16.32 -6.95
C ASP A 277 12.80 -17.49 -6.49
N LYS A 278 12.74 -17.72 -5.17
CA LYS A 278 11.86 -18.68 -4.51
C LYS A 278 10.89 -18.00 -3.57
N VAL A 279 9.82 -18.70 -3.24
CA VAL A 279 8.86 -18.23 -2.25
C VAL A 279 9.48 -18.29 -0.85
N LEU A 280 9.66 -17.15 -0.22
CA LEU A 280 10.02 -17.03 1.18
C LEU A 280 8.78 -17.28 2.03
N GLN A 281 8.90 -18.15 3.02
CA GLN A 281 7.81 -18.52 3.93
C GLN A 281 8.16 -18.20 5.37
N ILE A 282 7.14 -17.74 6.10
CA ILE A 282 7.21 -17.54 7.55
C ILE A 282 6.05 -18.33 8.17
N PHE A 283 6.35 -19.09 9.21
CA PHE A 283 5.37 -19.88 9.95
C PHE A 283 5.77 -19.98 11.42
N ASN A 284 4.82 -19.84 12.31
CA ASN A 284 5.09 -20.08 13.73
C ASN A 284 4.36 -21.36 14.17
N PRO A 285 5.11 -22.40 14.58
CA PRO A 285 4.54 -23.67 15.07
C PRO A 285 3.92 -23.59 16.46
N GLY A 286 3.60 -22.39 16.97
CA GLY A 286 3.13 -22.11 18.33
C GLY A 286 2.20 -23.15 18.94
N PRO A 287 1.97 -23.10 20.26
CA PRO A 287 1.34 -24.19 21.03
C PRO A 287 -0.14 -24.46 20.66
N SER A 288 -0.80 -23.57 19.91
CA SER A 288 -2.21 -23.73 19.53
C SER A 288 -2.52 -22.98 18.23
N THR A 289 -3.49 -23.52 17.48
CA THR A 289 -4.03 -22.92 16.25
C THR A 289 -4.68 -21.55 16.52
N ASP A 290 -5.12 -21.31 17.74
CA ASP A 290 -5.81 -20.09 18.19
C ASP A 290 -4.88 -19.06 18.82
N ALA A 291 -3.56 -19.32 18.82
CA ALA A 291 -2.59 -18.35 19.33
C ALA A 291 -2.63 -17.06 18.49
N PRO A 292 -2.55 -15.88 19.12
CA PRO A 292 -2.59 -14.62 18.40
C PRO A 292 -1.45 -14.53 17.40
N ARG A 293 -1.77 -14.11 16.17
CA ARG A 293 -0.83 -13.99 15.04
C ARG A 293 -0.67 -12.54 14.66
N PRO A 294 0.44 -12.15 14.03
CA PRO A 294 0.55 -10.83 13.41
C PRO A 294 -0.58 -10.61 12.40
N SER A 295 -1.14 -9.41 12.38
CA SER A 295 -2.13 -9.02 11.35
C SER A 295 -1.47 -8.76 10.00
N GLU A 296 -0.18 -8.40 10.02
CA GLU A 296 0.58 -8.08 8.83
C GLU A 296 2.05 -8.40 9.06
N ILE A 297 2.72 -8.94 8.04
CA ILE A 297 4.17 -9.08 7.97
C ILE A 297 4.67 -8.42 6.70
N VAL A 298 5.69 -7.57 6.81
CA VAL A 298 6.30 -6.86 5.69
C VAL A 298 7.80 -7.10 5.67
N LEU A 299 8.35 -7.46 4.51
CA LEU A 299 9.80 -7.46 4.29
C LEU A 299 10.21 -6.06 3.80
N TYR A 300 11.08 -5.40 4.52
CA TYR A 300 11.72 -4.16 4.12
C TYR A 300 13.10 -4.44 3.55
N VAL A 301 13.31 -3.98 2.32
CA VAL A 301 14.60 -4.06 1.63
C VAL A 301 15.21 -2.66 1.67
N ILE A 302 16.32 -2.52 2.41
CA ILE A 302 16.99 -1.25 2.65
C ILE A 302 18.17 -1.15 1.70
N LYS A 303 18.15 -0.15 0.82
CA LYS A 303 19.24 0.08 -0.12
C LYS A 303 20.51 0.42 0.67
N SER A 304 21.57 -0.34 0.45
CA SER A 304 22.89 0.02 0.96
C SER A 304 23.40 1.19 0.15
N ASP A 305 23.58 2.35 0.78
CA ASP A 305 24.29 3.46 0.15
C ASP A 305 25.74 3.03 -0.13
N ASN A 306 26.02 2.71 -1.38
CA ASN A 306 27.36 2.37 -1.85
C ASN A 306 28.14 3.66 -2.13
N THR A 307 28.29 4.54 -1.12
CA THR A 307 29.11 5.74 -1.15
C THR A 307 30.24 5.65 -0.13
N ALA A 308 31.05 4.60 -0.28
CA ALA A 308 32.43 4.61 0.22
C ALA A 308 33.35 4.36 -0.99
N GLN A 309 33.56 5.36 -1.84
CA GLN A 309 34.77 5.39 -2.64
C GLN A 309 35.95 5.56 -1.67
N PRO A 310 36.93 4.67 -1.68
CA PRO A 310 38.16 4.93 -0.97
C PRO A 310 38.85 6.11 -1.67
N SER A 311 39.00 7.22 -0.98
CA SER A 311 39.91 8.30 -1.38
C SER A 311 41.31 7.72 -1.50
N GLY A 312 41.68 7.35 -2.74
CA GLY A 312 43.01 6.97 -3.12
C GLY A 312 43.96 8.15 -2.91
N THR A 313 44.87 7.89 -2.05
CA THR A 313 46.14 8.62 -1.83
C THR A 313 46.87 8.85 -3.16
N ARG A 314 47.10 10.09 -3.51
CA ARG A 314 48.41 10.58 -4.03
C ARG A 314 48.53 12.10 -3.87
#